data_ba11efba91a0d86d74b131807f435d2c
#
_entry.id   ba11efba91a0d86d74b131807f435d2c
#
_cell.length_a   1.000
_cell.length_b   1.000
_cell.length_c   1.000
_cell.angle_alpha   90.00
_cell.angle_beta   90.00
_cell.angle_gamma   90.00
#
_symmetry.space_group_name_H-M   'P 1'
#
loop_
_entity.id
_entity.type
_entity.pdbx_description
1 polymer ?
#
loop_
_entity_poly.entity_id
_entity_poly.type
_entity_poly.pdbx_seq_one_letter_code
_entity_poly.pdbx_strand_id
1 'polypeptide(L)'
;MTCTNCGNKHANGRFCGSCGMRIAETGEVFQDGQTVVDATVVNAESNVHLENVGNLTKEYWSYFVQHLKHPSLSLTTKNDEFRNGFISLLLYAIIFGLSFFTALKGMALESIGADGSPSFSSVFLNVAGFVAICIAIISFGLFIIGKNFGPAYPFKQTLTLYGAHSLPAIVIVAVALFLLLMKSYWYGIFLLILSFIYILMLSPGYVISVLLSKKPKGIDPLHGYAAYTVFVIILFGLLFKLLVDSTVGTYLAELKAML
;
A
#
# COMPACT_ATOMS: atom_id res chain seq x y z
N MET A 1 31.07 41.26 6.46
CA MET A 1 29.66 41.17 6.94
C MET A 1 29.52 40.02 7.92
N THR A 2 28.66 40.14 8.92
CA THR A 2 28.44 39.08 9.93
C THR A 2 27.11 38.41 9.65
N CYS A 3 27.08 37.11 9.58
CA CYS A 3 25.83 36.35 9.35
C CYS A 3 24.89 36.47 10.56
N THR A 4 23.67 36.92 10.34
CA THR A 4 22.65 37.11 11.40
C THR A 4 22.15 35.81 12.03
N ASN A 5 22.38 34.66 11.36
CA ASN A 5 21.92 33.36 11.85
C ASN A 5 22.99 32.61 12.65
N CYS A 6 24.25 32.64 12.23
CA CYS A 6 25.32 31.87 12.89
C CYS A 6 26.45 32.71 13.45
N GLY A 7 26.44 34.06 13.31
CA GLY A 7 27.43 34.99 13.83
C GLY A 7 28.80 34.94 13.15
N ASN A 8 29.00 34.15 12.10
CA ASN A 8 30.30 34.00 11.44
C ASN A 8 30.59 35.18 10.51
N LYS A 9 31.89 35.67 10.50
CA LYS A 9 32.33 36.81 9.67
C LYS A 9 32.77 36.33 8.29
N HIS A 10 32.18 36.96 7.24
CA HIS A 10 32.52 36.68 5.84
C HIS A 10 33.06 37.89 5.14
N ALA A 11 34.05 37.69 4.25
CA ALA A 11 34.67 38.76 3.49
C ALA A 11 33.76 39.22 2.32
N ASN A 12 33.15 38.28 1.55
CA ASN A 12 32.26 38.54 0.41
C ASN A 12 31.42 37.27 0.09
N GLY A 13 30.17 37.44 -0.40
CA GLY A 13 29.33 36.34 -0.90
C GLY A 13 27.86 36.51 -0.57
N ARG A 14 26.97 36.04 -1.46
CA ARG A 14 25.52 36.11 -1.29
C ARG A 14 24.98 35.07 -0.29
N PHE A 15 25.80 34.10 0.09
CA PHE A 15 25.41 33.03 1.03
C PHE A 15 26.51 32.85 2.09
N CYS A 16 26.11 32.53 3.30
CA CYS A 16 27.02 32.22 4.40
C CYS A 16 27.70 30.84 4.16
N GLY A 17 29.03 30.81 4.06
CA GLY A 17 29.77 29.56 3.83
C GLY A 17 29.73 28.56 4.96
N SER A 18 29.27 28.95 6.18
CA SER A 18 29.17 28.07 7.33
C SER A 18 27.76 27.49 7.53
N CYS A 19 26.66 28.25 7.24
CA CYS A 19 25.29 27.79 7.49
C CYS A 19 24.41 27.85 6.26
N GLY A 20 24.89 28.28 5.09
CA GLY A 20 24.18 28.33 3.83
C GLY A 20 23.10 29.44 3.74
N MET A 21 22.90 30.25 4.78
CA MET A 21 21.88 31.29 4.77
C MET A 21 22.22 32.45 3.85
N ARG A 22 21.24 33.01 3.14
CA ARG A 22 21.41 34.16 2.25
C ARG A 22 21.63 35.42 3.07
N ILE A 23 22.75 36.12 2.78
CA ILE A 23 23.10 37.38 3.42
C ILE A 23 22.48 38.50 2.59
N ALA A 24 21.48 39.19 3.16
CA ALA A 24 20.87 40.35 2.50
C ALA A 24 21.85 41.54 2.48
N GLU A 25 22.17 42.03 1.30
CA GLU A 25 22.84 43.32 1.14
C GLU A 25 21.83 44.43 1.47
N THR A 26 22.13 45.19 2.51
CA THR A 26 21.41 46.41 2.86
C THR A 26 21.67 47.49 1.81
N GLY A 27 20.63 47.85 1.05
CA GLY A 27 20.66 49.08 0.25
C GLY A 27 20.39 48.87 -1.23
N GLU A 28 19.11 48.81 -1.60
CA GLU A 28 18.56 49.54 -2.75
C GLU A 28 17.06 49.47 -2.73
N VAL A 29 16.43 50.63 -2.50
CA VAL A 29 15.03 50.91 -2.71
C VAL A 29 14.85 51.11 -4.21
N PHE A 30 14.15 50.20 -4.88
CA PHE A 30 13.53 50.48 -6.19
C PHE A 30 12.03 50.52 -6.06
N GLN A 31 11.55 51.79 -6.03
CA GLN A 31 10.23 52.16 -6.58
C GLN A 31 10.38 52.08 -8.11
N ASP A 32 9.67 51.26 -8.81
CA ASP A 32 8.75 51.70 -9.87
C ASP A 32 7.90 50.50 -10.35
N GLY A 33 6.65 50.79 -10.63
CA GLY A 33 5.66 49.83 -11.00
C GLY A 33 5.80 49.33 -12.42
N GLN A 34 5.77 48.01 -12.56
CA GLN A 34 5.22 47.36 -13.76
C GLN A 34 4.77 45.96 -13.40
N THR A 35 3.45 45.76 -13.56
CA THR A 35 2.79 44.44 -13.56
C THR A 35 3.40 43.55 -14.61
N VAL A 36 4.34 42.68 -14.23
CA VAL A 36 4.75 41.55 -15.00
C VAL A 36 3.92 40.35 -14.53
N VAL A 37 3.01 39.90 -15.37
CA VAL A 37 2.15 38.75 -15.18
C VAL A 37 3.04 37.54 -14.97
N ASP A 38 2.91 36.95 -13.85
CA ASP A 38 3.71 35.88 -13.25
C ASP A 38 3.48 34.53 -14.00
N ALA A 39 4.25 34.30 -15.06
CA ALA A 39 4.31 33.00 -15.72
C ALA A 39 5.29 32.01 -15.08
N THR A 40 6.02 32.46 -14.02
CA THR A 40 7.09 31.66 -13.37
C THR A 40 6.63 30.90 -12.13
N VAL A 41 5.49 31.28 -11.51
CA VAL A 41 5.01 30.62 -10.27
C VAL A 41 4.40 29.26 -10.56
N VAL A 42 3.74 29.07 -11.70
CA VAL A 42 3.12 27.79 -12.08
C VAL A 42 4.16 26.70 -12.35
N ASN A 43 5.34 27.04 -12.84
CA ASN A 43 6.42 26.09 -13.10
C ASN A 43 7.23 25.72 -11.84
N ALA A 44 7.30 26.61 -10.84
CA ALA A 44 8.02 26.33 -9.59
C ALA A 44 7.22 25.36 -8.69
N GLU A 45 5.89 25.51 -8.59
CA GLU A 45 5.04 24.58 -7.83
C GLU A 45 4.98 23.20 -8.49
N SER A 46 4.91 23.11 -9.82
CA SER A 46 4.92 21.82 -10.53
C SER A 46 6.23 21.07 -10.38
N ASN A 47 7.38 21.75 -10.36
CA ASN A 47 8.68 21.14 -10.16
C ASN A 47 8.88 20.64 -8.72
N VAL A 48 8.41 21.38 -7.72
CA VAL A 48 8.44 20.96 -6.30
C VAL A 48 7.56 19.72 -6.08
N HIS A 49 6.39 19.66 -6.70
CA HIS A 49 5.53 18.47 -6.63
C HIS A 49 6.16 17.25 -7.30
N LEU A 50 6.77 17.41 -8.46
CA LEU A 50 7.45 16.32 -9.17
C LEU A 50 8.68 15.81 -8.42
N GLU A 51 9.47 16.70 -7.82
CA GLU A 51 10.63 16.35 -7.00
C GLU A 51 10.21 15.60 -5.73
N ASN A 52 9.14 16.05 -5.06
CA ASN A 52 8.58 15.38 -3.90
C ASN A 52 8.06 13.97 -4.25
N VAL A 53 7.35 13.80 -5.37
CA VAL A 53 6.88 12.49 -5.84
C VAL A 53 8.07 11.58 -6.19
N GLY A 54 9.11 12.11 -6.83
CA GLY A 54 10.33 11.37 -7.15
C GLY A 54 11.06 10.87 -5.89
N ASN A 55 11.14 11.69 -4.85
CA ASN A 55 11.76 11.31 -3.58
C ASN A 55 10.92 10.26 -2.82
N LEU A 56 9.59 10.41 -2.81
CA LEU A 56 8.67 9.42 -2.24
C LEU A 56 8.78 8.05 -2.93
N THR A 57 8.89 8.04 -4.25
CA THR A 57 9.02 6.80 -5.03
C THR A 57 10.34 6.10 -4.74
N LYS A 58 11.45 6.84 -4.64
CA LYS A 58 12.77 6.28 -4.29
C LYS A 58 12.78 5.71 -2.88
N GLU A 59 12.18 6.43 -1.93
CA GLU A 59 12.05 5.99 -0.54
C GLU A 59 11.21 4.71 -0.44
N TYR A 60 10.06 4.66 -1.11
CA TYR A 60 9.22 3.47 -1.15
C TYR A 60 9.93 2.29 -1.84
N TRP A 61 10.65 2.51 -2.92
CA TRP A 61 11.41 1.46 -3.60
C TRP A 61 12.51 0.87 -2.71
N SER A 62 13.25 1.72 -2.00
CA SER A 62 14.24 1.28 -1.02
C SER A 62 13.61 0.42 0.08
N TYR A 63 12.48 0.89 0.65
CA TYR A 63 11.68 0.14 1.62
C TYR A 63 11.24 -1.21 1.06
N PHE A 64 10.68 -1.23 -0.14
CA PHE A 64 10.19 -2.45 -0.81
C PHE A 64 11.29 -3.49 -0.96
N VAL A 65 12.43 -3.13 -1.52
CA VAL A 65 13.56 -4.04 -1.75
C VAL A 65 14.16 -4.53 -0.43
N GLN A 66 14.31 -3.64 0.55
CA GLN A 66 14.88 -3.98 1.85
C GLN A 66 14.02 -5.00 2.61
N HIS A 67 12.70 -4.76 2.70
CA HIS A 67 11.79 -5.65 3.42
C HIS A 67 11.48 -6.95 2.65
N LEU A 68 11.58 -6.93 1.32
CA LEU A 68 11.46 -8.16 0.53
C LEU A 68 12.67 -9.09 0.75
N LYS A 69 13.88 -8.53 0.90
CA LYS A 69 15.10 -9.30 1.19
C LYS A 69 15.18 -9.75 2.67
N HIS A 70 14.74 -8.90 3.57
CA HIS A 70 14.83 -9.11 5.02
C HIS A 70 13.50 -8.80 5.73
N PRO A 71 12.49 -9.69 5.59
CA PRO A 71 11.15 -9.45 6.17
C PRO A 71 11.17 -9.25 7.68
N SER A 72 12.12 -9.84 8.40
CA SER A 72 12.28 -9.71 9.85
C SER A 72 12.66 -8.30 10.32
N LEU A 73 13.17 -7.44 9.45
CA LEU A 73 13.50 -6.06 9.81
C LEU A 73 12.27 -5.27 10.28
N SER A 74 11.10 -5.54 9.70
CA SER A 74 9.84 -4.91 10.11
C SER A 74 9.49 -5.10 11.59
N LEU A 75 10.03 -6.15 12.23
CA LEU A 75 9.81 -6.45 13.65
C LEU A 75 10.59 -5.52 14.60
N THR A 76 11.62 -4.84 14.10
CA THR A 76 12.48 -3.92 14.84
C THR A 76 12.23 -2.46 14.47
N THR A 77 11.47 -2.20 13.40
CA THR A 77 11.23 -0.86 12.85
C THR A 77 10.29 -0.05 13.75
N LYS A 78 10.61 1.23 13.90
CA LYS A 78 9.79 2.21 14.61
C LYS A 78 8.62 2.67 13.73
N ASN A 79 7.70 3.45 14.32
CA ASN A 79 6.47 3.98 13.71
C ASN A 79 6.65 4.79 12.41
N ASP A 80 7.88 5.09 11.99
CA ASP A 80 8.20 5.97 10.87
C ASP A 80 7.86 5.36 9.50
N GLU A 81 7.70 4.03 9.40
CA GLU A 81 7.39 3.34 8.14
C GLU A 81 5.89 3.07 7.91
N PHE A 82 5.02 3.65 8.75
CA PHE A 82 3.56 3.47 8.62
C PHE A 82 3.05 3.82 7.22
N ARG A 83 3.54 4.93 6.65
CA ARG A 83 3.16 5.37 5.32
C ARG A 83 3.48 4.31 4.26
N ASN A 84 4.68 3.75 4.30
CA ASN A 84 5.13 2.76 3.32
C ASN A 84 4.36 1.44 3.45
N GLY A 85 4.09 0.97 4.67
CA GLY A 85 3.25 -0.19 4.92
C GLY A 85 1.81 -0.01 4.41
N PHE A 86 1.22 1.16 4.67
CA PHE A 86 -0.12 1.49 4.17
C PHE A 86 -0.18 1.57 2.64
N ILE A 87 0.84 2.19 2.01
CA ILE A 87 0.97 2.25 0.54
C ILE A 87 1.05 0.83 -0.04
N SER A 88 1.80 -0.09 0.60
CA SER A 88 1.90 -1.48 0.14
C SER A 88 0.55 -2.18 0.10
N LEU A 89 -0.26 -2.03 1.14
CA LEU A 89 -1.60 -2.63 1.20
C LEU A 89 -2.56 -2.05 0.16
N LEU A 90 -2.52 -0.73 -0.05
CA LEU A 90 -3.32 -0.07 -1.10
C LEU A 90 -2.86 -0.50 -2.49
N LEU A 91 -1.55 -0.54 -2.73
CA LEU A 91 -0.97 -0.97 -4.01
C LEU A 91 -1.39 -2.40 -4.35
N TYR A 92 -1.36 -3.30 -3.35
CA TYR A 92 -1.87 -4.65 -3.53
C TYR A 92 -3.35 -4.66 -3.97
N ALA A 93 -4.23 -3.93 -3.28
CA ALA A 93 -5.66 -3.89 -3.61
C ALA A 93 -5.92 -3.37 -5.04
N ILE A 94 -5.16 -2.36 -5.46
CA ILE A 94 -5.25 -1.80 -6.82
C ILE A 94 -4.79 -2.81 -7.87
N ILE A 95 -3.61 -3.42 -7.69
CA ILE A 95 -3.08 -4.41 -8.65
C ILE A 95 -3.97 -5.64 -8.70
N PHE A 96 -4.50 -6.10 -7.55
CA PHE A 96 -5.42 -7.22 -7.48
C PHE A 96 -6.72 -6.95 -8.23
N GLY A 97 -7.34 -5.77 -8.03
CA GLY A 97 -8.56 -5.36 -8.74
C GLY A 97 -8.35 -5.30 -10.26
N LEU A 98 -7.19 -4.77 -10.70
CA LEU A 98 -6.82 -4.72 -12.11
C LEU A 98 -6.60 -6.12 -12.69
N SER A 99 -5.92 -6.99 -11.96
CA SER A 99 -5.67 -8.39 -12.35
C SER A 99 -6.98 -9.17 -12.47
N PHE A 100 -7.88 -9.01 -11.51
CA PHE A 100 -9.18 -9.66 -11.52
C PHE A 100 -10.04 -9.20 -12.71
N PHE A 101 -10.08 -7.89 -12.99
CA PHE A 101 -10.78 -7.37 -14.17
C PHE A 101 -10.21 -7.96 -15.46
N THR A 102 -8.88 -8.01 -15.58
CA THR A 102 -8.21 -8.57 -16.76
C THR A 102 -8.53 -10.06 -16.95
N ALA A 103 -8.56 -10.82 -15.86
CA ALA A 103 -8.96 -12.23 -15.89
C ALA A 103 -10.41 -12.40 -16.34
N LEU A 104 -11.33 -11.65 -15.71
CA LEU A 104 -12.76 -11.73 -16.03
C LEU A 104 -13.05 -11.32 -17.49
N LYS A 105 -12.44 -10.22 -17.95
CA LYS A 105 -12.58 -9.78 -19.34
C LYS A 105 -12.04 -10.81 -20.34
N GLY A 106 -10.90 -11.43 -20.04
CA GLY A 106 -10.30 -12.45 -20.90
C GLY A 106 -11.19 -13.67 -21.06
N MET A 107 -11.72 -14.18 -19.96
CA MET A 107 -12.64 -15.30 -19.96
C MET A 107 -13.99 -14.97 -20.64
N ALA A 108 -14.54 -13.78 -20.39
CA ALA A 108 -15.79 -13.35 -21.00
C ALA A 108 -15.67 -13.19 -22.53
N LEU A 109 -14.55 -12.63 -23.03
CA LEU A 109 -14.31 -12.50 -24.47
C LEU A 109 -14.20 -13.84 -25.19
N GLU A 110 -13.66 -14.87 -24.52
CA GLU A 110 -13.56 -16.21 -25.10
C GLU A 110 -14.92 -16.93 -25.11
N SER A 111 -15.84 -16.64 -24.17
CA SER A 111 -17.09 -17.38 -23.96
C SER A 111 -18.33 -16.71 -24.58
N ILE A 112 -18.44 -15.38 -24.57
CA ILE A 112 -19.70 -14.64 -24.80
C ILE A 112 -19.65 -13.77 -26.10
N GLY A 113 -18.47 -13.50 -26.66
CA GLY A 113 -18.32 -12.51 -27.71
C GLY A 113 -18.38 -11.06 -27.20
N ALA A 114 -18.25 -10.08 -28.10
CA ALA A 114 -17.94 -8.69 -27.76
C ALA A 114 -19.03 -7.90 -27.02
N ASP A 115 -20.28 -8.34 -27.03
CA ASP A 115 -21.43 -7.55 -26.55
C ASP A 115 -21.70 -7.66 -25.04
N GLY A 116 -21.03 -8.59 -24.33
CA GLY A 116 -21.21 -8.86 -22.89
C GLY A 116 -20.04 -8.49 -21.99
N SER A 117 -19.10 -7.63 -22.44
CA SER A 117 -17.91 -7.36 -21.63
C SER A 117 -18.22 -6.56 -20.36
N PRO A 118 -17.68 -6.97 -19.18
CA PRO A 118 -17.95 -6.30 -17.92
C PRO A 118 -17.38 -4.87 -17.90
N SER A 119 -18.12 -3.93 -17.29
CA SER A 119 -17.66 -2.55 -17.12
C SER A 119 -16.40 -2.49 -16.26
N PHE A 120 -15.35 -1.84 -16.75
CA PHE A 120 -14.09 -1.67 -16.00
C PHE A 120 -14.32 -1.04 -14.63
N SER A 121 -14.99 0.12 -14.59
CA SER A 121 -15.18 0.87 -13.36
C SER A 121 -15.96 0.09 -12.30
N SER A 122 -17.01 -0.63 -12.72
CA SER A 122 -17.81 -1.44 -11.81
C SER A 122 -17.00 -2.59 -11.21
N VAL A 123 -16.36 -3.41 -12.05
CA VAL A 123 -15.60 -4.58 -11.56
C VAL A 123 -14.39 -4.14 -10.74
N PHE A 124 -13.61 -3.19 -11.26
CA PHE A 124 -12.39 -2.72 -10.59
C PHE A 124 -12.69 -2.14 -9.21
N LEU A 125 -13.66 -1.20 -9.11
CA LEU A 125 -13.99 -0.56 -7.83
C LEU A 125 -14.57 -1.55 -6.82
N ASN A 126 -15.46 -2.45 -7.26
CA ASN A 126 -16.03 -3.46 -6.38
C ASN A 126 -14.97 -4.41 -5.84
N VAL A 127 -14.08 -4.92 -6.69
CA VAL A 127 -13.04 -5.89 -6.28
C VAL A 127 -11.96 -5.21 -5.46
N ALA A 128 -11.42 -4.07 -5.90
CA ALA A 128 -10.40 -3.35 -5.14
C ALA A 128 -10.95 -2.86 -3.80
N GLY A 129 -12.19 -2.36 -3.77
CA GLY A 129 -12.88 -1.98 -2.54
C GLY A 129 -13.11 -3.16 -1.60
N PHE A 130 -13.55 -4.29 -2.12
CA PHE A 130 -13.71 -5.53 -1.36
C PHE A 130 -12.39 -5.98 -0.72
N VAL A 131 -11.31 -6.02 -1.48
CA VAL A 131 -9.98 -6.38 -0.96
C VAL A 131 -9.50 -5.38 0.08
N ALA A 132 -9.72 -4.08 -0.13
CA ALA A 132 -9.36 -3.05 0.85
C ALA A 132 -10.14 -3.21 2.17
N ILE A 133 -11.43 -3.56 2.11
CA ILE A 133 -12.26 -3.86 3.28
C ILE A 133 -11.71 -5.11 4.00
N CYS A 134 -11.39 -6.18 3.27
CA CYS A 134 -10.77 -7.38 3.84
C CYS A 134 -9.49 -7.05 4.61
N ILE A 135 -8.58 -6.28 3.98
CA ILE A 135 -7.33 -5.84 4.58
C ILE A 135 -7.57 -5.01 5.85
N ALA A 136 -8.54 -4.09 5.82
CA ALA A 136 -8.89 -3.25 6.97
C ALA A 136 -9.40 -4.10 8.16
N ILE A 137 -10.29 -5.05 7.90
CA ILE A 137 -10.84 -5.93 8.95
C ILE A 137 -9.75 -6.84 9.52
N ILE A 138 -8.88 -7.41 8.69
CA ILE A 138 -7.74 -8.23 9.14
C ILE A 138 -6.79 -7.39 9.99
N SER A 139 -6.47 -6.17 9.56
CA SER A 139 -5.61 -5.25 10.32
C SER A 139 -6.18 -4.95 11.71
N PHE A 140 -7.50 -4.77 11.78
CA PHE A 140 -8.21 -4.56 13.04
C PHE A 140 -8.20 -5.83 13.92
N GLY A 141 -8.40 -7.01 13.34
CA GLY A 141 -8.29 -8.29 14.03
C GLY A 141 -6.91 -8.53 14.63
N LEU A 142 -5.85 -8.28 13.83
CA LEU A 142 -4.46 -8.35 14.30
C LEU A 142 -4.20 -7.40 15.49
N PHE A 143 -4.74 -6.19 15.42
CA PHE A 143 -4.62 -5.21 16.49
C PHE A 143 -5.31 -5.66 17.77
N ILE A 144 -6.57 -6.12 17.70
CA ILE A 144 -7.33 -6.58 18.87
C ILE A 144 -6.64 -7.77 19.53
N ILE A 145 -6.24 -8.77 18.74
CA ILE A 145 -5.64 -9.99 19.27
C ILE A 145 -4.23 -9.69 19.80
N GLY A 146 -3.43 -8.90 19.09
CA GLY A 146 -2.12 -8.46 19.55
C GLY A 146 -2.19 -7.67 20.86
N LYS A 147 -3.22 -6.83 21.04
CA LYS A 147 -3.45 -6.06 22.28
C LYS A 147 -3.82 -6.94 23.47
N ASN A 148 -4.63 -7.97 23.26
CA ASN A 148 -5.15 -8.82 24.32
C ASN A 148 -4.19 -9.95 24.72
N PHE A 149 -3.51 -10.57 23.74
CA PHE A 149 -2.69 -11.77 23.96
C PHE A 149 -1.19 -11.54 23.79
N GLY A 150 -0.78 -10.43 23.14
CA GLY A 150 0.61 -10.13 22.83
C GLY A 150 1.09 -8.78 23.40
N PRO A 151 2.18 -8.22 22.85
CA PRO A 151 2.61 -6.87 23.19
C PRO A 151 1.55 -5.86 22.71
N ALA A 152 1.23 -4.88 23.55
CA ALA A 152 0.24 -3.84 23.23
C ALA A 152 0.84 -2.84 22.22
N TYR A 153 0.99 -3.25 20.98
CA TYR A 153 1.40 -2.34 19.90
C TYR A 153 0.27 -1.40 19.50
N PRO A 154 0.56 -0.15 19.17
CA PRO A 154 -0.42 0.76 18.61
C PRO A 154 -0.87 0.26 17.22
N PHE A 155 -2.09 0.62 16.82
CA PHE A 155 -2.66 0.21 15.52
C PHE A 155 -1.74 0.53 14.33
N LYS A 156 -1.09 1.70 14.35
CA LYS A 156 -0.14 2.11 13.32
C LYS A 156 1.01 1.11 13.16
N GLN A 157 1.58 0.63 14.25
CA GLN A 157 2.68 -0.35 14.21
C GLN A 157 2.20 -1.71 13.72
N THR A 158 1.00 -2.15 14.11
CA THR A 158 0.41 -3.40 13.62
C THR A 158 0.19 -3.34 12.11
N LEU A 159 -0.31 -2.20 11.60
CA LEU A 159 -0.52 -2.00 10.16
C LEU A 159 0.80 -1.94 9.40
N THR A 160 1.83 -1.30 9.96
CA THR A 160 3.19 -1.29 9.38
C THR A 160 3.74 -2.70 9.24
N LEU A 161 3.63 -3.51 10.29
CA LEU A 161 4.05 -4.91 10.28
C LEU A 161 3.32 -5.72 9.19
N TYR A 162 2.00 -5.61 9.13
CA TYR A 162 1.20 -6.30 8.14
C TYR A 162 1.55 -5.85 6.72
N GLY A 163 1.68 -4.54 6.49
CA GLY A 163 2.07 -3.98 5.20
C GLY A 163 3.46 -4.44 4.74
N ALA A 164 4.44 -4.51 5.63
CA ALA A 164 5.77 -5.02 5.30
C ALA A 164 5.76 -6.51 4.94
N HIS A 165 4.95 -7.33 5.63
CA HIS A 165 4.82 -8.75 5.31
C HIS A 165 3.91 -9.05 4.12
N SER A 166 3.18 -8.05 3.61
CA SER A 166 2.38 -8.17 2.38
C SER A 166 3.18 -8.01 1.09
N LEU A 167 4.43 -7.57 1.14
CA LEU A 167 5.26 -7.31 -0.04
C LEU A 167 5.42 -8.51 -0.98
N PRO A 168 5.62 -9.77 -0.51
CA PRO A 168 5.63 -10.92 -1.39
C PRO A 168 4.32 -11.10 -2.17
N ALA A 169 3.16 -10.80 -1.55
CA ALA A 169 1.87 -10.86 -2.25
C ALA A 169 1.80 -9.86 -3.41
N ILE A 170 2.39 -8.67 -3.25
CA ILE A 170 2.48 -7.66 -4.32
C ILE A 170 3.27 -8.21 -5.50
N VAL A 171 4.39 -8.88 -5.25
CA VAL A 171 5.18 -9.51 -6.32
C VAL A 171 4.37 -10.60 -7.03
N ILE A 172 3.71 -11.48 -6.26
CA ILE A 172 2.91 -12.57 -6.83
C ILE A 172 1.76 -12.02 -7.68
N VAL A 173 1.02 -11.00 -7.19
CA VAL A 173 -0.09 -10.42 -7.96
C VAL A 173 0.38 -9.63 -9.17
N ALA A 174 1.57 -9.00 -9.13
CA ALA A 174 2.15 -8.33 -10.28
C ALA A 174 2.54 -9.33 -11.39
N VAL A 175 3.11 -10.47 -11.00
CA VAL A 175 3.39 -11.58 -11.94
C VAL A 175 2.09 -12.17 -12.48
N ALA A 176 1.06 -12.32 -11.64
CA ALA A 176 -0.26 -12.76 -12.08
C ALA A 176 -0.83 -11.82 -13.15
N LEU A 177 -0.80 -10.50 -12.91
CA LEU A 177 -1.23 -9.49 -13.88
C LEU A 177 -0.46 -9.62 -15.21
N PHE A 178 0.86 -9.76 -15.14
CA PHE A 178 1.69 -9.94 -16.33
C PHE A 178 1.26 -11.17 -17.15
N LEU A 179 1.04 -12.32 -16.50
CA LEU A 179 0.59 -13.55 -17.17
C LEU A 179 -0.81 -13.38 -17.78
N LEU A 180 -1.73 -12.69 -17.09
CA LEU A 180 -3.07 -12.40 -17.60
C LEU A 180 -3.02 -11.51 -18.85
N LEU A 181 -2.15 -10.51 -18.86
CA LEU A 181 -1.92 -9.66 -20.03
C LEU A 181 -1.33 -10.44 -21.22
N MET A 182 -0.50 -11.46 -20.94
CA MET A 182 0.02 -12.41 -21.93
C MET A 182 -1.01 -13.47 -22.36
N LYS A 183 -2.28 -13.34 -21.92
CA LYS A 183 -3.38 -14.29 -22.19
C LYS A 183 -3.16 -15.70 -21.60
N SER A 184 -2.25 -15.83 -20.64
CA SER A 184 -2.00 -17.08 -19.91
C SER A 184 -2.95 -17.18 -18.71
N TYR A 185 -4.25 -17.33 -18.97
CA TYR A 185 -5.30 -17.17 -17.96
C TYR A 185 -5.19 -18.20 -16.80
N TRP A 186 -4.92 -19.47 -17.10
CA TRP A 186 -4.84 -20.52 -16.07
C TRP A 186 -3.77 -20.22 -15.02
N TYR A 187 -2.54 -19.92 -15.46
CA TYR A 187 -1.45 -19.59 -14.54
C TYR A 187 -1.65 -18.26 -13.85
N GLY A 188 -2.20 -17.26 -14.58
CA GLY A 188 -2.51 -15.95 -14.02
C GLY A 188 -3.55 -16.03 -12.90
N ILE A 189 -4.65 -16.78 -13.12
CA ILE A 189 -5.71 -16.98 -12.12
C ILE A 189 -5.17 -17.79 -10.93
N PHE A 190 -4.36 -18.83 -11.16
CA PHE A 190 -3.73 -19.59 -10.08
C PHE A 190 -2.88 -18.68 -9.18
N LEU A 191 -2.02 -17.84 -9.75
CA LEU A 191 -1.22 -16.90 -8.97
C LEU A 191 -2.07 -15.81 -8.30
N LEU A 192 -3.16 -15.38 -8.92
CA LEU A 192 -4.08 -14.43 -8.34
C LEU A 192 -4.71 -15.01 -7.05
N ILE A 193 -5.20 -16.25 -7.11
CA ILE A 193 -5.73 -16.97 -5.94
C ILE A 193 -4.64 -17.15 -4.88
N LEU A 194 -3.45 -17.55 -5.28
CA LEU A 194 -2.33 -17.74 -4.36
C LEU A 194 -1.95 -16.44 -3.65
N SER A 195 -1.90 -15.31 -4.36
CA SER A 195 -1.63 -14.00 -3.76
C SER A 195 -2.71 -13.57 -2.78
N PHE A 196 -3.99 -13.90 -3.08
CA PHE A 196 -5.12 -13.61 -2.21
C PHE A 196 -5.06 -14.43 -0.91
N ILE A 197 -4.77 -15.72 -1.00
CA ILE A 197 -4.55 -16.57 0.16
C ILE A 197 -3.36 -16.07 0.99
N TYR A 198 -2.28 -15.65 0.32
CA TYR A 198 -1.10 -15.14 1.00
C TYR A 198 -1.43 -13.91 1.85
N ILE A 199 -2.08 -12.90 1.26
CA ILE A 199 -2.35 -11.64 1.98
C ILE A 199 -3.39 -11.81 3.09
N LEU A 200 -4.38 -12.67 2.91
CA LEU A 200 -5.47 -12.82 3.88
C LEU A 200 -5.19 -13.86 4.97
N MET A 201 -4.34 -14.85 4.73
CA MET A 201 -4.07 -15.94 5.67
C MET A 201 -2.60 -16.03 6.07
N LEU A 202 -1.68 -16.16 5.12
CA LEU A 202 -0.27 -16.44 5.43
C LEU A 202 0.42 -15.23 6.07
N SER A 203 0.31 -14.05 5.48
CA SER A 203 0.95 -12.84 6.00
C SER A 203 0.45 -12.48 7.41
N PRO A 204 -0.86 -12.34 7.66
CA PRO A 204 -1.33 -12.03 9.01
C PRO A 204 -1.15 -13.19 9.99
N GLY A 205 -1.21 -14.45 9.55
CA GLY A 205 -0.91 -15.62 10.37
C GLY A 205 0.54 -15.60 10.88
N TYR A 206 1.49 -15.21 10.03
CA TYR A 206 2.87 -15.01 10.45
C TYR A 206 3.00 -13.84 11.43
N VAL A 207 2.40 -12.69 11.12
CA VAL A 207 2.44 -11.51 12.00
C VAL A 207 1.88 -11.82 13.39
N ILE A 208 0.74 -12.53 13.47
CA ILE A 208 0.15 -12.89 14.76
C ILE A 208 1.03 -13.87 15.54
N SER A 209 1.62 -14.87 14.88
CA SER A 209 2.51 -15.82 15.54
C SER A 209 3.72 -15.14 16.16
N VAL A 210 4.32 -14.18 15.45
CA VAL A 210 5.44 -13.38 15.96
C VAL A 210 5.03 -12.43 17.08
N LEU A 211 3.86 -11.78 16.97
CA LEU A 211 3.34 -10.91 18.03
C LEU A 211 3.12 -11.68 19.33
N LEU A 212 2.53 -12.86 19.26
CA LEU A 212 2.22 -13.68 20.42
C LEU A 212 3.48 -14.28 21.07
N SER A 213 4.52 -14.60 20.29
CA SER A 213 5.77 -15.16 20.83
C SER A 213 6.64 -14.15 21.60
N LYS A 214 6.51 -12.85 21.34
CA LYS A 214 7.39 -11.83 21.94
C LYS A 214 7.10 -11.50 23.41
N LYS A 215 5.85 -11.52 23.85
CA LYS A 215 5.44 -11.28 25.26
C LYS A 215 4.05 -11.87 25.52
N PRO A 216 3.93 -13.13 25.90
CA PRO A 216 2.65 -13.70 26.30
C PRO A 216 2.14 -13.04 27.59
N LYS A 217 0.93 -12.52 27.58
CA LYS A 217 0.26 -11.94 28.75
C LYS A 217 -0.48 -13.01 29.55
N GLY A 218 0.23 -13.96 30.15
CA GLY A 218 -0.37 -14.94 31.06
C GLY A 218 -1.31 -15.99 30.43
N ILE A 219 -1.71 -15.82 29.16
CA ILE A 219 -2.52 -16.76 28.40
C ILE A 219 -1.62 -17.37 27.32
N ASP A 220 -1.77 -18.68 27.08
CA ASP A 220 -0.99 -19.40 26.09
C ASP A 220 -1.17 -18.75 24.69
N PRO A 221 -0.08 -18.47 23.96
CA PRO A 221 -0.11 -17.97 22.60
C PRO A 221 -1.00 -18.76 21.63
N LEU A 222 -1.17 -20.07 21.87
CA LEU A 222 -2.05 -20.93 21.09
C LEU A 222 -3.51 -20.45 21.08
N HIS A 223 -4.01 -19.99 22.23
CA HIS A 223 -5.39 -19.47 22.32
C HIS A 223 -5.57 -18.19 21.50
N GLY A 224 -4.56 -17.31 21.50
CA GLY A 224 -4.57 -16.11 20.66
C GLY A 224 -4.57 -16.43 19.18
N TYR A 225 -3.76 -17.43 18.77
CA TYR A 225 -3.72 -17.90 17.39
C TYR A 225 -5.04 -18.57 16.98
N ALA A 226 -5.61 -19.43 17.84
CA ALA A 226 -6.90 -20.06 17.61
C ALA A 226 -8.02 -19.02 17.47
N ALA A 227 -8.08 -18.02 18.38
CA ALA A 227 -9.04 -16.92 18.29
C ALA A 227 -8.92 -16.15 16.98
N TYR A 228 -7.68 -15.87 16.51
CA TYR A 228 -7.45 -15.24 15.22
C TYR A 228 -7.94 -16.10 14.06
N THR A 229 -7.66 -17.41 14.09
CA THR A 229 -8.08 -18.35 13.03
C THR A 229 -9.60 -18.41 12.95
N VAL A 230 -10.30 -18.52 14.08
CA VAL A 230 -11.78 -18.50 14.13
C VAL A 230 -12.31 -17.16 13.59
N PHE A 231 -11.72 -16.03 13.98
CA PHE A 231 -12.09 -14.71 13.46
C PHE A 231 -11.96 -14.65 11.93
N VAL A 232 -10.85 -15.13 11.37
CA VAL A 232 -10.61 -15.15 9.93
C VAL A 232 -11.63 -16.04 9.21
N ILE A 233 -11.95 -17.24 9.73
CA ILE A 233 -12.94 -18.14 9.15
C ILE A 233 -14.34 -17.48 9.10
N ILE A 234 -14.77 -16.86 10.21
CA ILE A 234 -16.05 -16.14 10.27
C ILE A 234 -16.05 -14.99 9.26
N LEU A 235 -14.96 -14.21 9.22
CA LEU A 235 -14.79 -13.11 8.27
C LEU A 235 -14.92 -13.60 6.83
N PHE A 236 -14.22 -14.68 6.46
CA PHE A 236 -14.31 -15.25 5.12
C PHE A 236 -15.73 -15.69 4.76
N GLY A 237 -16.44 -16.32 5.69
CA GLY A 237 -17.83 -16.71 5.48
C GLY A 237 -18.75 -15.52 5.17
N LEU A 238 -18.60 -14.43 5.94
CA LEU A 238 -19.38 -13.20 5.74
C LEU A 238 -19.00 -12.51 4.42
N LEU A 239 -17.72 -12.39 4.13
CA LEU A 239 -17.22 -11.73 2.92
C LEU A 239 -17.53 -12.53 1.66
N PHE A 240 -17.50 -13.86 1.73
CA PHE A 240 -17.91 -14.72 0.63
C PHE A 240 -19.38 -14.51 0.27
N LYS A 241 -20.25 -14.42 1.29
CA LYS A 241 -21.67 -14.11 1.08
C LYS A 241 -21.84 -12.75 0.38
N LEU A 242 -21.16 -11.70 0.86
CA LEU A 242 -21.21 -10.37 0.24
C LEU A 242 -20.70 -10.37 -1.21
N LEU A 243 -19.68 -11.18 -1.50
CA LEU A 243 -19.14 -11.30 -2.86
C LEU A 243 -20.16 -11.98 -3.80
N VAL A 244 -20.79 -13.05 -3.36
CA VAL A 244 -21.82 -13.76 -4.14
C VAL A 244 -23.04 -12.88 -4.42
N ASP A 245 -23.43 -12.05 -3.46
CA ASP A 245 -24.57 -11.12 -3.59
C ASP A 245 -24.18 -9.82 -4.38
N SER A 246 -22.93 -9.69 -4.82
CA SER A 246 -22.45 -8.52 -5.55
C SER A 246 -22.58 -8.68 -7.07
N THR A 247 -22.41 -7.55 -7.80
CA THR A 247 -22.34 -7.54 -9.28
C THR A 247 -21.27 -8.51 -9.82
N VAL A 248 -20.18 -8.69 -9.10
CA VAL A 248 -19.11 -9.66 -9.45
C VAL A 248 -19.63 -11.08 -9.34
N GLY A 249 -20.46 -11.38 -8.34
CA GLY A 249 -21.08 -12.69 -8.17
C GLY A 249 -22.02 -13.05 -9.33
N THR A 250 -22.77 -12.09 -9.85
CA THR A 250 -23.63 -12.31 -11.04
C THR A 250 -22.81 -12.66 -12.27
N TYR A 251 -21.74 -11.93 -12.57
CA TYR A 251 -20.83 -12.28 -13.67
C TYR A 251 -20.19 -13.65 -13.52
N LEU A 252 -19.79 -14.03 -12.30
CA LEU A 252 -19.21 -15.36 -12.04
C LEU A 252 -20.25 -16.48 -12.21
N ALA A 253 -21.52 -16.23 -11.84
CA ALA A 253 -22.60 -17.18 -12.02
C ALA A 253 -22.95 -17.38 -13.51
N GLU A 254 -22.94 -16.31 -14.30
CA GLU A 254 -23.13 -16.36 -15.75
C GLU A 254 -22.01 -17.16 -16.44
N LEU A 255 -20.75 -16.91 -16.07
CA LEU A 255 -19.61 -17.67 -16.58
C LEU A 255 -19.71 -19.15 -16.24
N LYS A 256 -20.15 -19.50 -15.01
CA LYS A 256 -20.35 -20.90 -14.59
C LYS A 256 -21.47 -21.59 -15.39
N ALA A 257 -22.51 -20.87 -15.76
CA ALA A 257 -23.63 -21.42 -16.53
C ALA A 257 -23.24 -21.71 -18.01
N MET A 258 -22.13 -21.14 -18.49
CA MET A 258 -21.62 -21.29 -19.86
C MET A 258 -20.52 -22.37 -19.99
N LEU A 259 -19.91 -22.78 -18.87
CA LEU A 259 -18.91 -23.86 -18.80
C LEU A 259 -19.58 -25.22 -18.56
#